data_90914ebd27d81d303c3406113afaf995
#
_entry.id   90914ebd27d81d303c3406113afaf995
#
_cell.length_a   1.000
_cell.length_b   1.000
_cell.length_c   1.000
_cell.angle_alpha   90.00
_cell.angle_beta   90.00
_cell.angle_gamma   90.00
#
_symmetry.space_group_name_H-M   'P 1'
#
loop_
_entity.id
_entity.type
_entity.pdbx_description
1 polymer ?
#
loop_
_entity_poly.entity_id
_entity_poly.type
_entity_poly.pdbx_seq_one_letter_code
_entity_poly.pdbx_strand_id
1 'polypeptide(L)'
;RSGIMYTLSNLADEGHVFAYQEQLIAKAAELLEAEESSIVMTLDQMIADKDLICETVDYKTDQAEMKAIYLPAFYYAEAGVAGKLKRLAQSPATDRLWHALMDARQKTGNESLSIDVGKIQEKVDMKYDEIQADAIRKAAVSKVMVLTGGPGTGKPRQRRELSPLTVRLG
;
A
#
# COMPACT_ATOMS: atom_id res chain seq x y z
N ARG A 1 -1.82 -24.68 -17.84
CA ARG A 1 -1.50 -23.23 -17.84
C ARG A 1 -2.76 -22.39 -17.63
N SER A 2 -3.78 -22.51 -18.51
CA SER A 2 -5.00 -21.70 -18.42
C SER A 2 -5.69 -21.79 -17.05
N GLY A 3 -5.72 -22.95 -16.42
CA GLY A 3 -6.32 -23.12 -15.10
C GLY A 3 -5.56 -22.38 -13.99
N ILE A 4 -4.24 -22.38 -13.98
CA ILE A 4 -3.42 -21.62 -13.02
C ILE A 4 -3.67 -20.11 -13.20
N MET A 5 -3.71 -19.64 -14.46
CA MET A 5 -4.03 -18.24 -14.77
C MET A 5 -5.44 -17.87 -14.29
N TYR A 6 -6.40 -18.75 -14.48
CA TYR A 6 -7.77 -18.54 -14.01
C TYR A 6 -7.84 -18.48 -12.48
N THR A 7 -7.14 -19.38 -11.77
CA THR A 7 -7.07 -19.34 -10.30
C THR A 7 -6.50 -18.02 -9.79
N LEU A 8 -5.41 -17.54 -10.41
CA LEU A 8 -4.83 -16.23 -10.06
C LEU A 8 -5.75 -15.06 -10.38
N SER A 9 -6.50 -15.12 -11.51
CA SER A 9 -7.47 -14.09 -11.87
C SER A 9 -8.62 -14.04 -10.87
N ASN A 10 -9.13 -15.18 -10.42
CA ASN A 10 -10.17 -15.22 -9.38
C ASN A 10 -9.67 -14.59 -8.06
N LEU A 11 -8.44 -14.88 -7.66
CA LEU A 11 -7.82 -14.27 -6.48
C LEU A 11 -7.66 -12.75 -6.66
N ALA A 12 -7.36 -12.30 -7.87
CA ALA A 12 -7.27 -10.86 -8.16
C ALA A 12 -8.65 -10.17 -8.06
N ASP A 13 -9.71 -10.82 -8.49
CA ASP A 13 -11.09 -10.31 -8.34
C ASP A 13 -11.50 -10.22 -6.86
N GLU A 14 -10.94 -11.08 -6.00
CA GLU A 14 -11.06 -11.02 -4.54
C GLU A 14 -10.18 -9.91 -3.90
N GLY A 15 -9.35 -9.21 -4.68
CA GLY A 15 -8.49 -8.12 -4.24
C GLY A 15 -7.05 -8.53 -3.91
N HIS A 16 -6.63 -9.76 -4.23
CA HIS A 16 -5.28 -10.24 -4.03
C HIS A 16 -4.38 -9.91 -5.23
N VAL A 17 -3.23 -9.30 -5.00
CA VAL A 17 -2.26 -8.98 -6.07
C VAL A 17 -1.29 -10.13 -6.35
N PHE A 18 -1.16 -11.08 -5.42
CA PHE A 18 -0.36 -12.30 -5.54
C PHE A 18 -1.02 -13.46 -4.79
N ALA A 19 -0.53 -14.66 -5.02
CA ALA A 19 -0.84 -15.83 -4.21
C ALA A 19 0.45 -16.48 -3.68
N TYR A 20 0.43 -17.01 -2.47
CA TYR A 20 1.52 -17.88 -2.02
C TYR A 20 1.53 -19.18 -2.83
N GLN A 21 2.73 -19.64 -3.19
CA GLN A 21 2.90 -20.81 -4.07
C GLN A 21 2.12 -22.02 -3.58
N GLU A 22 2.20 -22.37 -2.30
CA GLU A 22 1.50 -23.51 -1.72
C GLU A 22 -0.02 -23.37 -1.83
N GLN A 23 -0.56 -22.19 -1.52
CA GLN A 23 -1.99 -21.90 -1.63
C GLN A 23 -2.48 -21.96 -3.07
N LEU A 24 -1.67 -21.45 -4.01
CA LEU A 24 -1.98 -21.48 -5.43
C LEU A 24 -2.03 -22.93 -5.96
N ILE A 25 -1.06 -23.75 -5.58
CA ILE A 25 -1.00 -25.15 -5.97
C ILE A 25 -2.23 -25.90 -5.45
N ALA A 26 -2.56 -25.78 -4.16
CA ALA A 26 -3.71 -26.43 -3.56
C ALA A 26 -5.03 -25.99 -4.21
N LYS A 27 -5.26 -24.68 -4.38
CA LYS A 27 -6.48 -24.17 -5.05
C LYS A 27 -6.58 -24.59 -6.52
N ALA A 28 -5.46 -24.60 -7.24
CA ALA A 28 -5.45 -25.00 -8.64
C ALA A 28 -5.67 -26.51 -8.79
N ALA A 29 -5.10 -27.34 -7.91
CA ALA A 29 -5.30 -28.78 -7.89
C ALA A 29 -6.77 -29.14 -7.62
N GLU A 30 -7.40 -28.49 -6.64
CA GLU A 30 -8.81 -28.63 -6.34
C GLU A 30 -9.71 -28.21 -7.53
N LEU A 31 -9.45 -27.04 -8.08
CA LEU A 31 -10.27 -26.48 -9.17
C LEU A 31 -10.20 -27.31 -10.47
N LEU A 32 -9.02 -27.87 -10.76
CA LEU A 32 -8.74 -28.61 -11.99
C LEU A 32 -8.89 -30.12 -11.84
N GLU A 33 -9.23 -30.59 -10.62
CA GLU A 33 -9.27 -32.03 -10.29
C GLU A 33 -7.97 -32.74 -10.73
N ALA A 34 -6.82 -32.11 -10.51
CA ALA A 34 -5.51 -32.56 -10.97
C ALA A 34 -4.57 -32.80 -9.78
N GLU A 35 -3.59 -33.67 -9.99
CA GLU A 35 -2.55 -33.87 -8.99
C GLU A 35 -1.66 -32.66 -8.80
N GLU A 36 -1.31 -32.35 -7.55
CA GLU A 36 -0.45 -31.20 -7.21
C GLU A 36 0.90 -31.25 -7.93
N SER A 37 1.47 -32.44 -8.12
CA SER A 37 2.71 -32.66 -8.87
C SER A 37 2.66 -32.08 -10.29
N SER A 38 1.54 -32.27 -10.98
CA SER A 38 1.31 -31.73 -12.32
C SER A 38 1.15 -30.21 -12.32
N ILE A 39 0.53 -29.66 -11.26
CA ILE A 39 0.40 -28.21 -11.08
C ILE A 39 1.78 -27.58 -10.82
N VAL A 40 2.60 -28.18 -9.95
CA VAL A 40 3.96 -27.73 -9.65
C VAL A 40 4.81 -27.68 -10.93
N MET A 41 4.86 -28.76 -11.70
CA MET A 41 5.61 -28.78 -12.96
C MET A 41 5.16 -27.70 -13.94
N THR A 42 3.85 -27.51 -14.06
CA THR A 42 3.30 -26.47 -14.94
C THR A 42 3.62 -25.07 -14.45
N LEU A 43 3.55 -24.85 -13.14
CA LEU A 43 3.88 -23.56 -12.50
C LEU A 43 5.34 -23.21 -12.72
N ASP A 44 6.27 -24.15 -12.48
CA ASP A 44 7.70 -23.95 -12.69
C ASP A 44 8.00 -23.60 -14.16
N GLN A 45 7.33 -24.28 -15.10
CA GLN A 45 7.47 -23.94 -16.53
C GLN A 45 6.93 -22.54 -16.86
N MET A 46 5.79 -22.12 -16.26
CA MET A 46 5.24 -20.78 -16.50
C MET A 46 6.14 -19.68 -15.91
N ILE A 47 6.80 -19.96 -14.80
CA ILE A 47 7.79 -19.03 -14.22
C ILE A 47 9.02 -18.96 -15.12
N ALA A 48 9.53 -20.09 -15.62
CA ALA A 48 10.67 -20.12 -16.55
C ALA A 48 10.37 -19.39 -17.87
N ASP A 49 9.16 -19.53 -18.39
CA ASP A 49 8.69 -18.84 -19.61
C ASP A 49 8.33 -17.35 -19.37
N LYS A 50 8.39 -16.88 -18.11
CA LYS A 50 8.00 -15.51 -17.69
C LYS A 50 6.51 -15.17 -17.88
N ASP A 51 5.67 -16.18 -17.99
CA ASP A 51 4.21 -16.01 -17.95
C ASP A 51 3.75 -15.59 -16.55
N LEU A 52 4.50 -15.99 -15.51
CA LEU A 52 4.30 -15.63 -14.12
C LEU A 52 5.61 -15.13 -13.51
N ILE A 53 5.50 -14.32 -12.45
CA ILE A 53 6.66 -13.85 -11.69
C ILE A 53 6.61 -14.49 -10.31
N CYS A 54 7.74 -15.04 -9.88
CA CYS A 54 7.94 -15.58 -8.55
C CYS A 54 8.91 -14.68 -7.78
N GLU A 55 8.51 -14.24 -6.60
CA GLU A 55 9.34 -13.47 -5.68
C GLU A 55 9.42 -14.18 -4.33
N THR A 56 10.62 -14.25 -3.76
CA THR A 56 10.80 -14.76 -2.40
C THR A 56 10.53 -13.63 -1.41
N VAL A 57 9.59 -13.83 -0.51
CA VAL A 57 9.20 -12.86 0.51
C VAL A 57 9.78 -13.28 1.86
N ASP A 58 10.75 -12.52 2.35
CA ASP A 58 11.29 -12.68 3.70
C ASP A 58 10.39 -11.97 4.71
N TYR A 59 9.51 -12.71 5.35
CA TYR A 59 8.97 -12.23 6.61
C TYR A 59 10.02 -12.46 7.70
N LYS A 60 10.42 -11.39 8.42
CA LYS A 60 11.38 -11.39 9.54
C LYS A 60 10.96 -12.26 10.75
N THR A 61 10.21 -13.28 10.53
CA THR A 61 9.82 -14.31 11.49
C THR A 61 10.46 -15.62 11.04
N ASP A 62 10.96 -16.42 11.96
CA ASP A 62 11.67 -17.70 11.81
C ASP A 62 10.96 -18.77 10.95
N GLN A 63 10.13 -18.41 10.01
CA GLN A 63 9.42 -19.31 9.11
C GLN A 63 10.05 -19.29 7.72
N ALA A 64 10.02 -20.45 7.09
CA ALA A 64 10.54 -20.74 5.77
C ALA A 64 10.25 -19.64 4.74
N GLU A 65 11.21 -19.41 3.84
CA GLU A 65 11.07 -18.54 2.68
C GLU A 65 9.75 -18.82 1.95
N MET A 66 8.87 -17.83 1.92
CA MET A 66 7.58 -17.97 1.24
C MET A 66 7.70 -17.40 -0.18
N LYS A 67 7.26 -18.17 -1.16
CA LYS A 67 7.25 -17.73 -2.56
C LYS A 67 5.90 -17.13 -2.91
N ALA A 68 5.93 -15.88 -3.37
CA ALA A 68 4.76 -15.17 -3.89
C ALA A 68 4.73 -15.23 -5.41
N ILE A 69 3.61 -15.67 -5.96
CA ILE A 69 3.39 -15.84 -7.40
C ILE A 69 2.47 -14.73 -7.89
N TYR A 70 2.93 -13.99 -8.89
CA TYR A 70 2.22 -12.83 -9.45
C TYR A 70 1.87 -13.04 -10.92
N LEU A 71 0.76 -12.47 -11.33
CA LEU A 71 0.59 -12.06 -12.72
C LEU A 71 1.54 -10.87 -13.03
N PRO A 72 2.25 -10.86 -14.16
CA PRO A 72 3.24 -9.81 -14.46
C PRO A 72 2.71 -8.38 -14.32
N ALA A 73 1.47 -8.15 -14.75
CA ALA A 73 0.84 -6.82 -14.65
C ALA A 73 0.77 -6.31 -13.21
N PHE A 74 0.40 -7.17 -12.25
CA PHE A 74 0.30 -6.80 -10.84
C PHE A 74 1.69 -6.60 -10.21
N TYR A 75 2.64 -7.46 -10.52
CA TYR A 75 4.02 -7.32 -10.04
C TYR A 75 4.61 -5.96 -10.45
N TYR A 76 4.55 -5.63 -11.73
CA TYR A 76 5.11 -4.36 -12.22
C TYR A 76 4.34 -3.14 -11.71
N ALA A 77 3.04 -3.24 -11.53
CA ALA A 77 2.24 -2.17 -10.91
C ALA A 77 2.68 -1.93 -9.46
N GLU A 78 2.80 -2.98 -8.66
CA GLU A 78 3.21 -2.90 -7.24
C GLU A 78 4.64 -2.38 -7.10
N ALA A 79 5.60 -2.93 -7.86
CA ALA A 79 6.98 -2.47 -7.89
C ALA A 79 7.08 -1.00 -8.34
N GLY A 80 6.27 -0.61 -9.34
CA GLY A 80 6.19 0.77 -9.83
C GLY A 80 5.67 1.74 -8.78
N VAL A 81 4.61 1.36 -8.05
CA VAL A 81 4.07 2.16 -6.94
C VAL A 81 5.10 2.27 -5.81
N ALA A 82 5.70 1.16 -5.39
CA ALA A 82 6.74 1.15 -4.36
C ALA A 82 7.92 2.07 -4.72
N GLY A 83 8.40 2.00 -5.96
CA GLY A 83 9.48 2.87 -6.46
C GLY A 83 9.09 4.35 -6.46
N LYS A 84 7.86 4.70 -6.84
CA LYS A 84 7.36 6.08 -6.81
C LYS A 84 7.22 6.60 -5.38
N LEU A 85 6.65 5.80 -4.47
CA LEU A 85 6.51 6.17 -3.06
C LEU A 85 7.88 6.37 -2.40
N LYS A 86 8.84 5.48 -2.67
CA LYS A 86 10.21 5.61 -2.17
C LYS A 86 10.87 6.90 -2.65
N ARG A 87 10.72 7.25 -3.94
CA ARG A 87 11.25 8.51 -4.48
C ARG A 87 10.58 9.73 -3.83
N LEU A 88 9.27 9.70 -3.63
CA LEU A 88 8.55 10.78 -2.94
C LEU A 88 9.05 10.95 -1.51
N ALA A 89 9.17 9.86 -0.77
CA ALA A 89 9.65 9.88 0.61
C ALA A 89 11.09 10.43 0.73
N GLN A 90 11.96 10.12 -0.24
CA GLN A 90 13.37 10.51 -0.27
C GLN A 90 13.62 11.85 -0.98
N SER A 91 12.65 12.38 -1.74
CA SER A 91 12.84 13.62 -2.49
C SER A 91 13.11 14.79 -1.55
N PRO A 92 14.05 15.71 -1.88
CA PRO A 92 14.13 16.97 -1.17
C PRO A 92 12.78 17.69 -1.31
N ALA A 93 12.28 18.22 -0.21
CA ALA A 93 11.02 18.96 -0.23
C ALA A 93 11.20 20.21 -1.10
N THR A 94 10.62 20.22 -2.28
CA THR A 94 10.65 21.35 -3.21
C THR A 94 9.48 22.30 -3.00
N ASP A 95 8.54 21.95 -2.13
CA ASP A 95 7.37 22.77 -1.87
C ASP A 95 7.68 23.89 -0.86
N ARG A 96 7.43 25.13 -1.25
CA ARG A 96 7.63 26.32 -0.39
C ARG A 96 6.87 26.19 0.95
N LEU A 97 5.71 25.55 0.93
CA LEU A 97 4.91 25.33 2.14
C LEU A 97 5.63 24.36 3.10
N TRP A 98 6.20 23.28 2.59
CA TRP A 98 6.97 22.32 3.37
C TRP A 98 8.20 23.00 4.01
N HIS A 99 8.96 23.76 3.22
CA HIS A 99 10.11 24.51 3.73
C HIS A 99 9.68 25.53 4.79
N ALA A 100 8.61 26.27 4.54
CA ALA A 100 8.11 27.25 5.51
C ALA A 100 7.65 26.60 6.82
N LEU A 101 7.02 25.42 6.76
CA LEU A 101 6.62 24.66 7.94
C LEU A 101 7.84 24.13 8.71
N MET A 102 8.85 23.60 8.01
CA MET A 102 10.08 23.11 8.62
C MET A 102 10.93 24.23 9.20
N ASP A 103 11.07 25.36 8.52
CA ASP A 103 11.75 26.55 9.02
C ASP A 103 11.08 27.13 10.27
N ALA A 104 9.75 27.19 10.26
CA ALA A 104 8.98 27.63 11.42
C ALA A 104 9.16 26.70 12.62
N ARG A 105 9.19 25.37 12.39
CA ARG A 105 9.46 24.34 13.41
C ARG A 105 10.85 24.50 14.02
N GLN A 106 11.87 24.77 13.18
CA GLN A 106 13.25 24.93 13.61
C GLN A 106 13.49 26.24 14.39
N LYS A 107 12.82 27.32 13.99
CA LYS A 107 12.93 28.66 14.64
C LYS A 107 12.25 28.72 16.00
N THR A 108 11.17 28.00 16.20
CA THR A 108 10.41 28.04 17.47
C THR A 108 10.89 27.05 18.50
N GLY A 109 11.82 26.13 18.15
CA GLY A 109 12.24 25.05 19.05
C GLY A 109 11.08 24.14 19.47
N ASN A 110 9.91 24.37 18.92
CA ASN A 110 8.68 23.68 19.29
C ASN A 110 8.50 22.52 18.33
N GLU A 111 8.77 21.30 18.79
CA GLU A 111 8.44 20.07 18.03
C GLU A 111 6.95 19.97 17.68
N SER A 112 6.15 20.78 18.32
CA SER A 112 4.72 20.96 18.14
C SER A 112 4.38 22.21 17.32
N LEU A 113 4.89 22.33 16.09
CA LEU A 113 4.12 23.04 15.07
C LEU A 113 2.97 22.08 14.66
N SER A 114 2.16 21.79 15.65
CA SER A 114 0.93 21.06 15.47
C SER A 114 -0.03 21.99 14.73
N ILE A 115 -0.51 21.52 13.58
CA ILE A 115 -1.74 22.07 13.03
C ILE A 115 -2.72 22.13 14.18
N ASP A 116 -3.23 23.32 14.45
CA ASP A 116 -4.25 23.52 15.47
C ASP A 116 -5.56 22.89 14.98
N VAL A 117 -5.70 21.61 15.30
CA VAL A 117 -6.88 20.82 14.92
C VAL A 117 -8.15 21.45 15.48
N GLY A 118 -8.06 22.20 16.61
CA GLY A 118 -9.17 22.94 17.17
C GLY A 118 -9.71 23.99 16.21
N LYS A 119 -8.84 24.77 15.59
CA LYS A 119 -9.25 25.75 14.57
C LYS A 119 -9.84 25.11 13.31
N ILE A 120 -9.37 23.91 12.95
CA ILE A 120 -9.97 23.17 11.83
C ILE A 120 -11.36 22.70 12.22
N GLN A 121 -11.54 22.15 13.42
CA GLN A 121 -12.83 21.70 13.93
C GLN A 121 -13.88 22.83 13.95
N GLU A 122 -13.48 24.03 14.38
CA GLU A 122 -14.34 25.22 14.38
C GLU A 122 -14.79 25.62 12.96
N LYS A 123 -13.86 25.56 11.97
CA LYS A 123 -14.18 25.93 10.59
C LYS A 123 -15.10 24.96 9.88
N VAL A 124 -15.01 23.67 10.19
CA VAL A 124 -15.79 22.61 9.52
C VAL A 124 -16.97 22.15 10.34
N ASP A 125 -17.19 22.74 11.52
CA ASP A 125 -18.24 22.37 12.46
C ASP A 125 -18.27 20.86 12.75
N MET A 126 -17.08 20.30 13.00
CA MET A 126 -16.90 18.85 13.26
C MET A 126 -15.94 18.62 14.40
N LYS A 127 -16.30 17.68 15.27
CA LYS A 127 -15.38 17.16 16.28
C LYS A 127 -14.67 15.92 15.74
N TYR A 128 -13.36 15.89 15.88
CA TYR A 128 -12.55 14.71 15.59
C TYR A 128 -12.24 13.96 16.89
N ASP A 129 -12.20 12.64 16.83
CA ASP A 129 -11.60 11.86 17.89
C ASP A 129 -10.07 12.04 17.91
N GLU A 130 -9.42 11.55 18.96
CA GLU A 130 -7.99 11.75 19.14
C GLU A 130 -7.15 11.09 18.03
N ILE A 131 -7.58 9.92 17.54
CA ILE A 131 -6.91 9.19 16.45
C ILE A 131 -7.02 9.99 15.13
N GLN A 132 -8.20 10.55 14.87
CA GLN A 132 -8.43 11.38 13.69
C GLN A 132 -7.63 12.68 13.75
N ALA A 133 -7.58 13.33 14.91
CA ALA A 133 -6.79 14.52 15.12
C ALA A 133 -5.27 14.25 14.94
N ASP A 134 -4.79 13.12 15.43
CA ASP A 134 -3.40 12.68 15.25
C ASP A 134 -3.08 12.39 13.79
N ALA A 135 -4.00 11.75 13.07
CA ALA A 135 -3.85 11.53 11.63
C ALA A 135 -3.71 12.85 10.84
N ILE A 136 -4.50 13.88 11.19
CA ILE A 136 -4.40 15.21 10.58
C ILE A 136 -3.04 15.85 10.86
N ARG A 137 -2.57 15.78 12.12
CA ARG A 137 -1.24 16.31 12.50
C ARG A 137 -0.11 15.58 11.74
N LYS A 138 -0.16 14.25 11.67
CA LYS A 138 0.83 13.44 10.95
C LYS A 138 0.83 13.73 9.45
N ALA A 139 -0.34 13.89 8.84
CA ALA A 139 -0.43 14.20 7.42
C ALA A 139 0.25 15.51 7.06
N ALA A 140 0.17 16.51 7.93
CA ALA A 140 0.78 17.82 7.71
C ALA A 140 2.31 17.81 7.68
N VAL A 141 2.93 16.83 8.35
CA VAL A 141 4.40 16.73 8.47
C VAL A 141 4.98 15.55 7.67
N SER A 142 4.14 14.80 6.99
CA SER A 142 4.55 13.60 6.23
C SER A 142 4.49 13.86 4.73
N LYS A 143 5.56 13.55 4.01
CA LYS A 143 5.56 13.56 2.53
C LYS A 143 4.70 12.47 1.93
N VAL A 144 4.67 11.33 2.60
CA VAL A 144 3.88 10.17 2.23
C VAL A 144 3.21 9.64 3.49
N MET A 145 1.91 9.46 3.44
CA MET A 145 1.11 8.91 4.52
C MET A 145 0.11 7.90 3.99
N VAL A 146 -0.02 6.77 4.65
CA VAL A 146 -1.06 5.77 4.38
C VAL A 146 -2.14 5.91 5.44
N LEU A 147 -3.36 6.24 5.00
CA LEU A 147 -4.53 6.34 5.87
C LEU A 147 -5.42 5.11 5.64
N THR A 148 -5.51 4.26 6.65
CA THR A 148 -6.32 3.03 6.63
C THR A 148 -7.50 3.16 7.59
N GLY A 149 -8.53 2.35 7.40
CA GLY A 149 -9.69 2.30 8.29
C GLY A 149 -10.89 1.64 7.61
N GLY A 150 -11.81 1.08 8.38
CA GLY A 150 -13.03 0.44 7.89
C GLY A 150 -14.00 1.40 7.19
N PRO A 151 -15.07 0.89 6.56
CA PRO A 151 -16.15 1.72 6.03
C PRO A 151 -16.80 2.54 7.16
N GLY A 152 -17.13 3.80 6.88
CA GLY A 152 -17.78 4.67 7.85
C GLY A 152 -16.87 5.35 8.89
N THR A 153 -15.57 5.11 8.89
CA THR A 153 -14.60 5.72 9.83
C THR A 153 -14.24 7.19 9.52
N GLY A 154 -15.00 7.88 8.69
CA GLY A 154 -14.80 9.31 8.38
C GLY A 154 -13.68 9.63 7.40
N LYS A 155 -12.99 8.63 6.82
CA LYS A 155 -11.89 8.84 5.86
C LYS A 155 -12.18 9.83 4.72
N PRO A 156 -13.34 9.83 4.05
CA PRO A 156 -13.63 10.78 2.98
C PRO A 156 -13.63 12.23 3.45
N ARG A 157 -14.09 12.48 4.68
CA ARG A 157 -14.13 13.81 5.27
C ARG A 157 -12.73 14.27 5.67
N GLN A 158 -11.97 13.42 6.36
CA GLN A 158 -10.56 13.67 6.67
C GLN A 158 -9.73 13.98 5.41
N ARG A 159 -9.96 13.24 4.32
CA ARG A 159 -9.28 13.47 3.05
C ARG A 159 -9.58 14.85 2.45
N ARG A 160 -10.81 15.36 2.60
CA ARG A 160 -11.17 16.72 2.15
C ARG A 160 -10.42 17.79 2.94
N GLU A 161 -10.31 17.61 4.26
CA GLU A 161 -9.60 18.55 5.14
C GLU A 161 -8.08 18.54 4.91
N LEU A 162 -7.54 17.40 4.55
CA LEU A 162 -6.14 17.22 4.19
C LEU A 162 -5.84 17.62 2.73
N SER A 163 -6.87 17.84 1.91
CA SER A 163 -6.75 18.12 0.48
C SER A 163 -5.86 19.32 0.16
N PRO A 164 -5.86 20.43 0.91
CA PRO A 164 -4.93 21.53 0.67
C PRO A 164 -3.47 21.17 0.99
N LEU A 165 -3.25 20.14 1.82
CA LEU A 165 -1.94 19.71 2.29
C LEU A 165 -1.40 18.47 1.56
N THR A 166 -2.32 17.65 1.01
CA THR A 166 -1.98 16.37 0.35
C THR A 166 -2.12 16.41 -1.17
N VAL A 167 -2.74 17.46 -1.72
CA VAL A 167 -2.95 17.59 -3.16
C VAL A 167 -1.71 18.12 -3.83
N ARG A 168 -0.73 17.31 -3.97
CA ARG A 168 0.17 17.26 -5.15
C ARG A 168 0.88 15.91 -5.18
N LEU A 169 0.07 14.86 -5.27
CA LEU A 169 0.50 13.63 -5.87
C LEU A 169 -0.02 13.64 -7.31
N GLY A 170 0.64 14.44 -8.15
CA GLY A 170 0.50 14.42 -9.59
C GLY A 170 1.69 13.68 -10.18
#